data_49514eb6cd4fef921d412485ea7ee8eb
#
_entry.id   49514eb6cd4fef921d412485ea7ee8eb
#
_cell.length_a   1.000
_cell.length_b   1.000
_cell.length_c   1.000
_cell.angle_alpha   90.00
_cell.angle_beta   90.00
_cell.angle_gamma   90.00
#
_symmetry.space_group_name_H-M   'P 1'
#
loop_
_entity.id
_entity.type
_entity.pdbx_description
1 polymer ?
#
loop_
_entity_poly.entity_id
_entity_poly.type
_entity_poly.pdbx_seq_one_letter_code
_entity_poly.pdbx_strand_id
1 'polypeptide(L)'
;MLYGGRSGEHEVSLASAAAVFANLDRKRYEPVPIRIEKDGRWSIAERPPATMSAGEIIEQSRLEASRPPRPGREVHLVAHPSAETVLSIDRSPGALSDDGNRAIVTGLNLDVIFPVLHGPFGEDGTVQGLLELANVPYVGAGVLASAVGMDKGMMKVVFAAHGLPVCPYTVVRGGDWDSRRAEVLVELSRGLGYPMFVKPANLGSSVGISKAKDDASLAAAMDLARSFDRRIIVEAAVPEAREIECAVLGNDAPEASVPGEVLPSREFYDYEAKYLDEASKTVIPADLPTATADEVRRMAVEAFRAIDCAGMARVDFLLSRRDNALVVNELNTIPGFTTISMFAKMWAASGVAYPELLDRLVALALERHTARQRLRTTMT
;
A
#
# COMPACT_ATOMS: atom_id res chain seq x y z
N MET A 1 -13.07 -5.33 8.55
CA MET A 1 -12.54 -4.74 7.29
C MET A 1 -12.43 -3.24 7.45
N LEU A 2 -11.22 -2.68 7.33
CA LEU A 2 -11.00 -1.23 7.27
C LEU A 2 -10.71 -0.84 5.82
N TYR A 3 -11.44 0.14 5.27
CA TYR A 3 -11.29 0.57 3.87
C TYR A 3 -11.66 2.03 3.67
N GLY A 4 -11.30 2.62 2.52
CA GLY A 4 -11.40 4.05 2.25
C GLY A 4 -10.11 4.78 2.58
N GLY A 5 -10.14 5.72 3.52
CA GLY A 5 -8.96 6.42 3.99
C GLY A 5 -8.83 7.86 3.48
N ARG A 6 -7.85 8.59 4.04
CA ARG A 6 -7.59 10.01 3.75
C ARG A 6 -6.60 10.21 2.59
N SER A 7 -6.22 9.16 1.91
CA SER A 7 -5.26 9.24 0.81
C SER A 7 -5.92 9.53 -0.54
N GLY A 8 -5.11 9.86 -1.54
CA GLY A 8 -5.56 9.95 -2.93
C GLY A 8 -5.99 8.61 -3.54
N GLU A 9 -5.80 7.50 -2.81
CA GLU A 9 -6.15 6.13 -3.22
C GLU A 9 -7.45 5.63 -2.56
N HIS A 10 -8.29 6.53 -2.04
CA HIS A 10 -9.55 6.21 -1.37
C HIS A 10 -10.44 5.29 -2.21
N GLU A 11 -10.63 5.61 -3.48
CA GLU A 11 -11.47 4.87 -4.41
C GLU A 11 -10.90 3.49 -4.74
N VAL A 12 -9.57 3.39 -4.83
CA VAL A 12 -8.87 2.11 -5.02
C VAL A 12 -9.10 1.20 -3.82
N SER A 13 -9.08 1.77 -2.62
CA SER A 13 -9.39 1.05 -1.39
C SER A 13 -10.84 0.53 -1.37
N LEU A 14 -11.81 1.32 -1.84
CA LEU A 14 -13.20 0.87 -1.97
C LEU A 14 -13.33 -0.32 -2.92
N ALA A 15 -12.68 -0.25 -4.09
CA ALA A 15 -12.69 -1.34 -5.07
C ALA A 15 -12.01 -2.62 -4.54
N SER A 16 -10.86 -2.46 -3.88
CA SER A 16 -10.14 -3.56 -3.24
C SER A 16 -10.98 -4.21 -2.15
N ALA A 17 -11.62 -3.42 -1.28
CA ALA A 17 -12.49 -3.94 -0.24
C ALA A 17 -13.69 -4.69 -0.81
N ALA A 18 -14.33 -4.19 -1.87
CA ALA A 18 -15.43 -4.86 -2.54
C ALA A 18 -15.02 -6.27 -3.00
N ALA A 19 -13.85 -6.40 -3.62
CA ALA A 19 -13.33 -7.70 -4.08
C ALA A 19 -13.05 -8.64 -2.89
N VAL A 20 -12.46 -8.14 -1.80
CA VAL A 20 -12.24 -8.94 -0.58
C VAL A 20 -13.57 -9.40 0.02
N PHE A 21 -14.56 -8.50 0.18
CA PHE A 21 -15.89 -8.86 0.70
C PHE A 21 -16.60 -9.91 -0.15
N ALA A 22 -16.43 -9.86 -1.47
CA ALA A 22 -17.04 -10.81 -2.39
C ALA A 22 -16.41 -12.21 -2.32
N ASN A 23 -15.14 -12.31 -1.94
CA ASN A 23 -14.37 -13.57 -1.93
C ASN A 23 -14.15 -14.16 -0.52
N LEU A 24 -14.55 -13.47 0.55
CA LEU A 24 -14.52 -14.03 1.91
C LEU A 24 -15.56 -15.15 2.07
N ASP A 25 -15.14 -16.28 2.64
CA ASP A 25 -16.04 -17.37 3.00
C ASP A 25 -16.98 -16.96 4.15
N ARG A 26 -18.24 -16.71 3.81
CA ARG A 26 -19.29 -16.31 4.78
C ARG A 26 -19.68 -17.36 5.80
N LYS A 27 -19.23 -18.61 5.63
CA LYS A 27 -19.41 -19.67 6.63
C LYS A 27 -18.36 -19.59 7.73
N ARG A 28 -17.19 -18.97 7.44
CA ARG A 28 -16.06 -18.84 8.36
C ARG A 28 -15.96 -17.43 8.95
N TYR A 29 -16.36 -16.41 8.20
CA TYR A 29 -16.16 -15.01 8.57
C TYR A 29 -17.47 -14.22 8.55
N GLU A 30 -17.66 -13.40 9.55
CA GLU A 30 -18.68 -12.36 9.62
C GLU A 30 -17.99 -10.98 9.50
N PRO A 31 -17.81 -10.46 8.28
CA PRO A 31 -17.08 -9.23 8.09
C PRO A 31 -17.90 -8.00 8.44
N VAL A 32 -17.37 -7.18 9.32
CA VAL A 32 -17.89 -5.86 9.69
C VAL A 32 -17.27 -4.79 8.78
N PRO A 33 -18.06 -4.07 7.97
CA PRO A 33 -17.56 -3.03 7.06
C PRO A 33 -17.33 -1.72 7.81
N ILE A 34 -16.07 -1.37 8.09
CA ILE A 34 -15.67 -0.10 8.70
C ILE A 34 -15.05 0.77 7.62
N ARG A 35 -15.74 1.82 7.23
CA ARG A 35 -15.31 2.78 6.24
C ARG A 35 -14.63 3.96 6.91
N ILE A 36 -13.48 4.38 6.36
CA ILE A 36 -12.79 5.62 6.71
C ILE A 36 -13.07 6.63 5.61
N GLU A 37 -13.71 7.72 5.95
CA GLU A 37 -14.06 8.80 5.02
C GLU A 37 -12.79 9.62 4.65
N LYS A 38 -12.90 10.44 3.60
CA LYS A 38 -11.80 11.34 3.17
C LYS A 38 -11.43 12.38 4.23
N ASP A 39 -12.34 12.74 5.13
CA ASP A 39 -12.08 13.63 6.26
C ASP A 39 -11.48 12.90 7.48
N GLY A 40 -11.35 11.57 7.42
CA GLY A 40 -10.77 10.73 8.45
C GLY A 40 -11.76 10.17 9.46
N ARG A 41 -13.04 10.44 9.35
CA ARG A 41 -14.07 9.82 10.22
C ARG A 41 -14.24 8.35 9.89
N TRP A 42 -14.42 7.53 10.90
CA TRP A 42 -14.70 6.10 10.78
C TRP A 42 -16.17 5.84 11.01
N SER A 43 -16.76 5.01 10.16
CA SER A 43 -18.18 4.64 10.29
C SER A 43 -18.39 3.16 9.93
N ILE A 44 -19.36 2.52 10.59
CA ILE A 44 -19.86 1.22 10.14
C ILE A 44 -20.79 1.49 8.96
N ALA A 45 -20.44 0.96 7.80
CA ALA A 45 -21.29 1.04 6.63
C ALA A 45 -22.45 0.04 6.76
N GLU A 46 -23.65 0.43 6.33
CA GLU A 46 -24.82 -0.47 6.35
C GLU A 46 -24.63 -1.66 5.39
N ARG A 47 -23.85 -1.48 4.34
CA ARG A 47 -23.52 -2.51 3.34
C ARG A 47 -22.06 -2.40 2.93
N PRO A 48 -21.43 -3.54 2.58
CA PRO A 48 -20.13 -3.52 1.92
C PRO A 48 -20.17 -2.68 0.63
N PRO A 49 -19.01 -2.17 0.16
CA PRO A 49 -18.94 -1.47 -1.11
C PRO A 49 -19.35 -2.40 -2.26
N ALA A 50 -20.00 -1.86 -3.28
CA ALA A 50 -20.40 -2.60 -4.46
C ALA A 50 -19.17 -3.04 -5.27
N THR A 51 -19.24 -4.20 -5.91
CA THR A 51 -18.18 -4.69 -6.80
C THR A 51 -18.18 -3.86 -8.08
N MET A 52 -17.26 -2.92 -8.15
CA MET A 52 -17.05 -2.01 -9.28
C MET A 52 -15.54 -1.87 -9.50
N SER A 53 -15.12 -1.49 -10.69
CA SER A 53 -13.73 -1.13 -10.95
C SER A 53 -13.35 0.15 -10.22
N ALA A 54 -12.05 0.36 -9.99
CA ALA A 54 -11.57 1.61 -9.38
C ALA A 54 -11.97 2.83 -10.24
N GLY A 55 -11.93 2.71 -11.57
CA GLY A 55 -12.34 3.76 -12.51
C GLY A 55 -13.81 4.14 -12.36
N GLU A 56 -14.70 3.15 -12.31
CA GLU A 56 -16.15 3.38 -12.11
C GLU A 56 -16.44 4.05 -10.76
N ILE A 57 -15.74 3.64 -9.69
CA ILE A 57 -15.86 4.24 -8.36
C ILE A 57 -15.36 5.70 -8.37
N ILE A 58 -14.23 5.97 -9.06
CA ILE A 58 -13.68 7.33 -9.20
C ILE A 58 -14.69 8.23 -9.92
N GLU A 59 -15.29 7.76 -11.00
CA GLU A 59 -16.29 8.52 -11.75
C GLU A 59 -17.55 8.76 -10.91
N GLN A 60 -18.07 7.73 -10.23
CA GLN A 60 -19.19 7.86 -9.32
C GLN A 60 -18.90 8.84 -8.17
N SER A 61 -17.70 8.78 -7.57
CA SER A 61 -17.28 9.70 -6.50
C SER A 61 -17.23 11.15 -6.96
N ARG A 62 -16.80 11.42 -8.20
CA ARG A 62 -16.84 12.76 -8.80
C ARG A 62 -18.27 13.29 -8.93
N LEU A 63 -19.21 12.43 -9.30
CA LEU A 63 -20.63 12.80 -9.42
C LEU A 63 -21.31 13.00 -8.03
N GLU A 64 -20.84 12.28 -7.01
CA GLU A 64 -21.39 12.35 -5.65
C GLU A 64 -20.73 13.42 -4.76
N ALA A 65 -19.63 14.04 -5.21
CA ALA A 65 -18.86 15.02 -4.43
C ALA A 65 -19.66 16.21 -3.90
N SER A 66 -20.85 16.47 -4.46
CA SER A 66 -21.78 17.52 -4.03
C SER A 66 -22.82 17.05 -3.01
N ARG A 67 -22.85 15.76 -2.62
CA ARG A 67 -23.81 15.23 -1.66
C ARG A 67 -23.25 15.30 -0.24
N PRO A 68 -24.06 15.71 0.76
CA PRO A 68 -23.62 15.65 2.14
C PRO A 68 -23.31 14.19 2.53
N PRO A 69 -22.28 13.96 3.38
CA PRO A 69 -21.95 12.61 3.86
C PRO A 69 -23.18 12.00 4.55
N ARG A 70 -23.46 10.74 4.22
CA ARG A 70 -24.56 10.01 4.88
C ARG A 70 -24.19 9.79 6.35
N PRO A 71 -25.11 10.06 7.28
CA PRO A 71 -24.88 9.74 8.69
C PRO A 71 -24.81 8.22 8.84
N GLY A 72 -23.62 7.69 9.06
CA GLY A 72 -23.39 6.32 9.52
C GLY A 72 -23.18 6.31 11.03
N ARG A 73 -23.18 5.11 11.63
CA ARG A 73 -22.76 4.96 13.02
C ARG A 73 -21.27 5.28 13.09
N GLU A 74 -20.93 6.34 13.82
CA GLU A 74 -19.54 6.71 14.05
C GLU A 74 -18.83 5.63 14.84
N VAL A 75 -17.54 5.35 14.52
CA VAL A 75 -16.76 4.29 15.11
C VAL A 75 -15.46 4.84 15.66
N HIS A 76 -15.13 4.43 16.86
CA HIS A 76 -13.85 4.73 17.49
C HIS A 76 -13.14 3.43 17.88
N LEU A 77 -11.89 3.26 17.46
CA LEU A 77 -11.06 2.16 17.94
C LEU A 77 -10.61 2.47 19.37
N VAL A 78 -10.70 1.47 20.23
CA VAL A 78 -10.22 1.57 21.61
C VAL A 78 -8.71 1.39 21.61
N ALA A 79 -7.96 2.44 21.92
CA ALA A 79 -6.50 2.47 21.84
C ALA A 79 -5.82 1.88 23.11
N HIS A 80 -6.37 0.82 23.69
CA HIS A 80 -5.77 0.03 24.75
C HIS A 80 -6.40 -1.37 24.73
N PRO A 81 -5.72 -2.41 25.26
CA PRO A 81 -6.29 -3.74 25.38
C PRO A 81 -7.62 -3.74 26.13
N SER A 82 -8.68 -4.22 25.51
CA SER A 82 -10.04 -4.19 26.04
C SER A 82 -10.86 -5.34 25.46
N ALA A 83 -11.96 -5.69 26.12
CA ALA A 83 -12.90 -6.68 25.61
C ALA A 83 -13.63 -6.18 24.36
N GLU A 84 -13.85 -4.86 24.27
CA GLU A 84 -14.38 -4.21 23.07
C GLU A 84 -13.24 -3.60 22.26
N THR A 85 -13.10 -4.03 21.02
CA THR A 85 -12.08 -3.51 20.10
C THR A 85 -12.51 -2.15 19.53
N VAL A 86 -13.81 -1.96 19.31
CA VAL A 86 -14.41 -0.82 18.63
C VAL A 86 -15.64 -0.36 19.38
N LEU A 87 -15.79 0.95 19.56
CA LEU A 87 -16.99 1.59 20.07
C LEU A 87 -17.77 2.22 18.88
N SER A 88 -19.03 1.81 18.72
CA SER A 88 -19.96 2.44 17.78
C SER A 88 -20.82 3.44 18.52
N ILE A 89 -20.89 4.68 18.02
CA ILE A 89 -21.66 5.78 18.58
C ILE A 89 -22.81 6.11 17.63
N ASP A 90 -24.04 5.89 18.08
CA ASP A 90 -25.23 6.24 17.34
C ASP A 90 -25.80 7.57 17.88
N ARG A 91 -25.84 8.59 16.99
CA ARG A 91 -26.37 9.94 17.27
C ARG A 91 -27.63 10.22 16.44
N SER A 92 -28.29 9.20 15.92
CA SER A 92 -29.51 9.37 15.14
C SER A 92 -30.64 9.96 16.04
N PRO A 93 -31.58 10.71 15.48
CA PRO A 93 -32.67 11.33 16.25
C PRO A 93 -33.52 10.35 17.09
N GLY A 94 -33.56 9.06 16.67
CA GLY A 94 -34.25 8.01 17.44
C GLY A 94 -33.42 7.34 18.52
N ALA A 95 -32.09 7.57 18.50
CA ALA A 95 -31.15 7.05 19.47
C ALA A 95 -30.80 8.05 20.58
N LEU A 96 -31.20 9.32 20.41
CA LEU A 96 -30.99 10.36 21.39
C LEU A 96 -32.01 10.21 22.54
N SER A 97 -31.57 10.41 23.78
CA SER A 97 -32.51 10.58 24.91
C SER A 97 -33.36 11.87 24.75
N ASP A 98 -34.46 11.96 25.47
CA ASP A 98 -35.41 13.08 25.43
C ASP A 98 -34.77 14.47 25.63
N ASP A 99 -33.60 14.53 26.28
CA ASP A 99 -32.79 15.75 26.50
C ASP A 99 -31.81 16.06 25.36
N GLY A 100 -31.77 15.23 24.28
CA GLY A 100 -30.96 15.45 23.06
C GLY A 100 -29.44 15.34 23.23
N ASN A 101 -28.95 14.98 24.39
CA ASN A 101 -27.55 15.10 24.78
C ASN A 101 -26.84 13.78 25.02
N ARG A 102 -27.48 12.63 24.79
CA ARG A 102 -26.91 11.28 24.98
C ARG A 102 -26.91 10.52 23.69
N ALA A 103 -25.81 9.84 23.40
CA ALA A 103 -25.66 8.89 22.30
C ALA A 103 -25.68 7.45 22.82
N ILE A 104 -26.18 6.52 22.03
CA ILE A 104 -26.04 5.09 22.32
C ILE A 104 -24.63 4.66 21.92
N VAL A 105 -23.87 4.12 22.86
CA VAL A 105 -22.56 3.54 22.64
C VAL A 105 -22.67 2.03 22.71
N THR A 106 -22.24 1.33 21.65
CA THR A 106 -22.21 -0.12 21.58
C THR A 106 -20.79 -0.60 21.37
N GLY A 107 -20.28 -1.47 22.24
CA GLY A 107 -19.00 -2.15 22.07
C GLY A 107 -19.10 -3.27 21.03
N LEU A 108 -18.09 -3.38 20.18
CA LEU A 108 -17.92 -4.48 19.24
C LEU A 108 -16.57 -5.15 19.52
N ASN A 109 -16.58 -6.47 19.63
CA ASN A 109 -15.37 -7.28 19.69
C ASN A 109 -15.06 -7.79 18.27
N LEU A 110 -13.85 -7.52 17.78
CA LEU A 110 -13.37 -7.96 16.47
C LEU A 110 -12.19 -8.92 16.68
N ASP A 111 -12.29 -10.13 16.15
CA ASP A 111 -11.25 -11.15 16.27
C ASP A 111 -9.99 -10.79 15.45
N VAL A 112 -10.17 -10.15 14.29
CA VAL A 112 -9.09 -9.72 13.41
C VAL A 112 -9.50 -8.51 12.59
N ILE A 113 -8.59 -7.57 12.39
CA ILE A 113 -8.79 -6.43 11.51
C ILE A 113 -8.08 -6.69 10.18
N PHE A 114 -8.79 -6.49 9.08
CA PHE A 114 -8.24 -6.57 7.73
C PHE A 114 -8.19 -5.16 7.11
N PRO A 115 -7.03 -4.47 7.18
CA PRO A 115 -6.86 -3.18 6.50
C PRO A 115 -6.73 -3.39 4.99
N VAL A 116 -7.55 -2.68 4.22
CA VAL A 116 -7.45 -2.56 2.76
C VAL A 116 -7.35 -1.08 2.46
N LEU A 117 -6.28 -0.48 2.96
CA LEU A 117 -6.02 0.96 2.91
C LEU A 117 -4.75 1.21 2.10
N HIS A 118 -4.81 2.11 1.14
CA HIS A 118 -3.66 2.40 0.28
C HIS A 118 -3.14 3.82 0.52
N GLY A 119 -1.82 3.98 0.40
CA GLY A 119 -1.14 5.24 0.55
C GLY A 119 -1.01 5.75 2.00
N PRO A 120 -0.79 7.07 2.19
CA PRO A 120 -0.61 7.69 3.49
C PRO A 120 -1.76 7.40 4.45
N PHE A 121 -1.43 7.24 5.75
CA PHE A 121 -2.33 6.84 6.84
C PHE A 121 -2.88 5.40 6.75
N GLY A 122 -2.54 4.66 5.68
CA GLY A 122 -2.93 3.26 5.50
C GLY A 122 -1.75 2.31 5.48
N GLU A 123 -0.68 2.65 4.74
CA GLU A 123 0.49 1.81 4.52
C GLU A 123 1.76 2.35 5.20
N ASP A 124 1.69 3.47 5.92
CA ASP A 124 2.83 4.19 6.48
C ASP A 124 3.14 3.88 7.95
N GLY A 125 2.49 2.89 8.53
CA GLY A 125 2.63 2.52 9.94
C GLY A 125 1.67 3.23 10.89
N THR A 126 0.94 4.26 10.45
CA THR A 126 0.04 5.05 11.29
C THR A 126 -1.14 4.22 11.80
N VAL A 127 -1.90 3.58 10.91
CA VAL A 127 -3.01 2.69 11.30
C VAL A 127 -2.49 1.46 12.01
N GLN A 128 -1.35 0.90 11.60
CA GLN A 128 -0.72 -0.24 12.25
C GLN A 128 -0.36 0.09 13.71
N GLY A 129 0.19 1.28 13.97
CA GLY A 129 0.49 1.75 15.33
C GLY A 129 -0.76 1.85 16.21
N LEU A 130 -1.88 2.29 15.66
CA LEU A 130 -3.15 2.34 16.37
C LEU A 130 -3.65 0.92 16.71
N LEU A 131 -3.54 -0.04 15.77
CA LEU A 131 -3.92 -1.44 15.98
C LEU A 131 -3.01 -2.14 16.99
N GLU A 132 -1.72 -1.79 17.03
CA GLU A 132 -0.78 -2.26 18.03
C GLU A 132 -1.14 -1.79 19.45
N LEU A 133 -1.50 -0.52 19.61
CA LEU A 133 -1.96 0.04 20.89
C LEU A 133 -3.26 -0.65 21.37
N ALA A 134 -4.18 -0.93 20.45
CA ALA A 134 -5.41 -1.66 20.72
C ALA A 134 -5.19 -3.16 21.02
N ASN A 135 -3.98 -3.67 20.74
CA ASN A 135 -3.63 -5.08 20.91
C ASN A 135 -4.57 -6.04 20.16
N VAL A 136 -4.95 -5.70 18.96
CA VAL A 136 -5.85 -6.51 18.11
C VAL A 136 -5.06 -7.13 16.94
N PRO A 137 -5.31 -8.42 16.58
CA PRO A 137 -4.72 -9.02 15.40
C PRO A 137 -5.11 -8.23 14.13
N TYR A 138 -4.16 -8.01 13.21
CA TYR A 138 -4.45 -7.38 11.93
C TYR A 138 -3.63 -7.99 10.79
N VAL A 139 -4.23 -7.99 9.61
CA VAL A 139 -3.62 -8.51 8.38
C VAL A 139 -2.59 -7.52 7.83
N GLY A 140 -1.49 -8.06 7.31
CA GLY A 140 -0.44 -7.31 6.65
C GLY A 140 0.75 -6.97 7.56
N ALA A 141 1.59 -6.06 7.10
CA ALA A 141 2.84 -5.68 7.73
C ALA A 141 2.67 -4.95 9.07
N GLY A 142 3.66 -5.05 9.93
CA GLY A 142 3.76 -4.29 11.17
C GLY A 142 4.15 -2.82 10.95
N VAL A 143 4.29 -2.08 12.06
CA VAL A 143 4.61 -0.64 12.04
C VAL A 143 5.92 -0.36 11.31
N LEU A 144 6.99 -1.10 11.64
CA LEU A 144 8.32 -0.89 11.07
C LEU A 144 8.33 -1.09 9.56
N ALA A 145 7.84 -2.25 9.11
CA ALA A 145 7.83 -2.58 7.69
C ALA A 145 6.95 -1.62 6.88
N SER A 146 5.79 -1.22 7.42
CA SER A 146 4.90 -0.25 6.78
C SER A 146 5.58 1.12 6.64
N ALA A 147 6.23 1.62 7.70
CA ALA A 147 6.91 2.90 7.67
C ALA A 147 8.11 2.91 6.73
N VAL A 148 8.94 1.84 6.75
CA VAL A 148 10.10 1.71 5.85
C VAL A 148 9.65 1.49 4.41
N GLY A 149 8.66 0.63 4.17
CA GLY A 149 8.12 0.35 2.84
C GLY A 149 7.47 1.56 2.17
N MET A 150 6.90 2.48 2.96
CA MET A 150 6.32 3.72 2.43
C MET A 150 7.38 4.75 2.05
N ASP A 151 8.49 4.86 2.78
CA ASP A 151 9.57 5.81 2.50
C ASP A 151 10.60 5.21 1.52
N LYS A 152 10.48 5.58 0.24
CA LYS A 152 11.33 5.06 -0.84
C LYS A 152 12.84 5.24 -0.57
N GLY A 153 13.22 6.33 0.09
CA GLY A 153 14.62 6.60 0.42
C GLY A 153 15.14 5.66 1.52
N MET A 154 14.38 5.48 2.60
CA MET A 154 14.76 4.58 3.68
C MET A 154 14.72 3.12 3.24
N MET A 155 13.71 2.74 2.47
CA MET A 155 13.57 1.40 1.90
C MET A 155 14.81 1.03 1.08
N LYS A 156 15.30 1.91 0.18
CA LYS A 156 16.50 1.67 -0.62
C LYS A 156 17.78 1.61 0.23
N VAL A 157 17.88 2.38 1.30
CA VAL A 157 19.00 2.28 2.27
C VAL A 157 19.01 0.88 2.89
N VAL A 158 17.87 0.38 3.34
CA VAL A 158 17.74 -0.95 3.93
C VAL A 158 18.06 -2.04 2.91
N PHE A 159 17.51 -1.96 1.70
CA PHE A 159 17.78 -2.93 0.64
C PHE A 159 19.27 -2.99 0.29
N ALA A 160 19.93 -1.84 0.11
CA ALA A 160 21.36 -1.79 -0.19
C ALA A 160 22.21 -2.37 0.96
N ALA A 161 21.83 -2.13 2.23
CA ALA A 161 22.50 -2.70 3.40
C ALA A 161 22.39 -4.24 3.46
N HIS A 162 21.32 -4.80 2.88
CA HIS A 162 21.12 -6.25 2.73
C HIS A 162 21.69 -6.82 1.40
N GLY A 163 22.44 -6.02 0.64
CA GLY A 163 23.07 -6.47 -0.61
C GLY A 163 22.09 -6.60 -1.79
N LEU A 164 20.87 -6.08 -1.67
CA LEU A 164 19.92 -6.05 -2.78
C LEU A 164 20.28 -4.91 -3.74
N PRO A 165 20.38 -5.16 -5.04
CA PRO A 165 20.68 -4.13 -6.02
C PRO A 165 19.50 -3.16 -6.14
N VAL A 166 19.78 -1.87 -6.08
CA VAL A 166 18.85 -0.75 -6.30
C VAL A 166 19.43 0.18 -7.36
N CYS A 167 18.58 0.91 -8.10
CA CYS A 167 19.09 1.92 -9.02
C CYS A 167 19.82 3.02 -8.23
N PRO A 168 20.84 3.69 -8.81
CA PRO A 168 21.47 4.85 -8.21
C PRO A 168 20.43 5.93 -7.88
N TYR A 169 20.53 6.53 -6.69
CA TYR A 169 19.55 7.52 -6.23
C TYR A 169 20.17 8.56 -5.31
N THR A 170 19.49 9.68 -5.18
CA THR A 170 19.80 10.74 -4.21
C THR A 170 18.51 11.18 -3.53
N VAL A 171 18.55 11.37 -2.21
CA VAL A 171 17.44 11.94 -1.45
C VAL A 171 17.75 13.41 -1.16
N VAL A 172 16.91 14.30 -1.66
CA VAL A 172 16.99 15.75 -1.47
C VAL A 172 15.96 16.18 -0.43
N ARG A 173 16.38 16.97 0.56
CA ARG A 173 15.45 17.62 1.50
C ARG A 173 14.83 18.84 0.85
N GLY A 174 13.55 19.09 1.07
CA GLY A 174 12.86 20.25 0.52
C GLY A 174 13.52 21.57 0.88
N GLY A 175 14.05 21.72 2.11
CA GLY A 175 14.81 22.91 2.51
C GLY A 175 16.11 23.14 1.71
N ASP A 176 16.81 22.07 1.33
CA ASP A 176 17.99 22.17 0.47
C ASP A 176 17.59 22.58 -0.96
N TRP A 177 16.51 22.02 -1.48
CA TRP A 177 15.95 22.43 -2.75
C TRP A 177 15.52 23.89 -2.78
N ASP A 178 14.80 24.33 -1.74
CA ASP A 178 14.31 25.71 -1.63
C ASP A 178 15.46 26.75 -1.53
N SER A 179 16.59 26.40 -0.86
CA SER A 179 17.70 27.33 -0.60
C SER A 179 18.90 27.20 -1.52
N ARG A 180 19.15 26.02 -2.12
CA ARG A 180 20.37 25.72 -2.90
C ARG A 180 20.04 25.13 -4.30
N ARG A 181 18.94 25.54 -4.89
CA ARG A 181 18.37 24.99 -6.12
C ARG A 181 19.40 24.74 -7.24
N ALA A 182 20.22 25.75 -7.56
CA ALA A 182 21.20 25.66 -8.62
C ALA A 182 22.30 24.60 -8.35
N GLU A 183 22.74 24.52 -7.08
CA GLU A 183 23.75 23.54 -6.67
C GLU A 183 23.16 22.12 -6.71
N VAL A 184 21.95 21.94 -6.20
CA VAL A 184 21.25 20.64 -6.22
C VAL A 184 21.05 20.13 -7.64
N LEU A 185 20.68 21.00 -8.61
CA LEU A 185 20.57 20.61 -10.02
C LEU A 185 21.91 20.08 -10.57
N VAL A 186 23.00 20.79 -10.28
CA VAL A 186 24.35 20.37 -10.73
C VAL A 186 24.77 19.06 -10.03
N GLU A 187 24.50 18.89 -8.74
CA GLU A 187 24.82 17.68 -8.00
C GLU A 187 24.08 16.46 -8.58
N LEU A 188 22.79 16.61 -8.85
CA LEU A 188 21.95 15.54 -9.40
C LEU A 188 22.34 15.19 -10.84
N SER A 189 22.52 16.18 -11.72
CA SER A 189 22.86 15.94 -13.13
C SER A 189 24.22 15.29 -13.30
N ARG A 190 25.21 15.65 -12.45
CA ARG A 190 26.55 15.02 -12.46
C ARG A 190 26.56 13.62 -11.81
N GLY A 191 25.79 13.44 -10.70
CA GLY A 191 25.81 12.20 -9.93
C GLY A 191 25.00 11.07 -10.56
N LEU A 192 23.85 11.38 -11.16
CA LEU A 192 22.92 10.36 -11.66
C LEU A 192 22.87 10.30 -13.20
N GLY A 193 23.08 11.42 -13.89
CA GLY A 193 22.91 11.50 -15.36
C GLY A 193 21.44 11.44 -15.79
N TYR A 194 21.18 11.81 -17.04
CA TYR A 194 19.83 11.75 -17.62
C TYR A 194 19.59 10.46 -18.41
N PRO A 195 18.35 9.96 -18.47
CA PRO A 195 17.15 10.45 -17.79
C PRO A 195 17.08 10.04 -16.32
N MET A 196 16.30 10.79 -15.52
CA MET A 196 16.04 10.53 -14.08
C MET A 196 14.54 10.47 -13.80
N PHE A 197 14.16 9.75 -12.72
CA PHE A 197 12.84 9.83 -12.14
C PHE A 197 12.89 10.61 -10.83
N VAL A 198 12.02 11.61 -10.71
CA VAL A 198 11.87 12.43 -9.50
C VAL A 198 10.55 12.06 -8.85
N LYS A 199 10.59 11.73 -7.54
CA LYS A 199 9.45 11.20 -6.81
C LYS A 199 9.36 11.82 -5.41
N PRO A 200 8.16 12.09 -4.86
CA PRO A 200 7.99 12.25 -3.41
C PRO A 200 8.47 10.98 -2.70
N ALA A 201 9.13 11.12 -1.55
CA ALA A 201 9.67 9.96 -0.83
C ALA A 201 8.56 9.08 -0.21
N ASN A 202 7.49 9.70 0.32
CA ASN A 202 6.40 9.03 1.04
C ASN A 202 5.06 9.18 0.32
N LEU A 203 4.94 8.65 -0.90
CA LEU A 203 3.68 8.68 -1.63
C LEU A 203 3.54 7.44 -2.50
N GLY A 204 2.29 6.95 -2.65
CA GLY A 204 1.93 5.82 -3.51
C GLY A 204 1.40 6.23 -4.88
N SER A 205 0.95 5.25 -5.66
CA SER A 205 0.19 5.40 -6.92
C SER A 205 0.77 6.35 -7.95
N SER A 206 2.09 6.47 -8.03
CA SER A 206 2.79 7.34 -8.98
C SER A 206 2.42 8.84 -8.90
N VAL A 207 1.76 9.30 -7.82
CA VAL A 207 1.41 10.70 -7.63
C VAL A 207 2.67 11.54 -7.42
N GLY A 208 2.79 12.64 -8.17
CA GLY A 208 3.94 13.55 -8.09
C GLY A 208 5.24 13.00 -8.69
N ILE A 209 5.21 11.86 -9.40
CA ILE A 209 6.37 11.30 -10.10
C ILE A 209 6.50 11.92 -11.48
N SER A 210 7.73 12.27 -11.85
CA SER A 210 8.06 12.81 -13.17
C SER A 210 9.37 12.25 -13.71
N LYS A 211 9.46 12.10 -15.02
CA LYS A 211 10.70 11.75 -15.75
C LYS A 211 11.37 13.03 -16.22
N ALA A 212 12.61 13.25 -15.79
CA ALA A 212 13.44 14.37 -16.20
C ALA A 212 14.44 13.93 -17.28
N LYS A 213 14.54 14.67 -18.37
CA LYS A 213 15.43 14.37 -19.52
C LYS A 213 16.53 15.43 -19.67
N ASP A 214 16.42 16.54 -18.94
CA ASP A 214 17.33 17.71 -18.95
C ASP A 214 17.15 18.54 -17.67
N ASP A 215 17.97 19.58 -17.49
CA ASP A 215 17.95 20.44 -16.29
C ASP A 215 16.60 21.17 -16.12
N ALA A 216 15.94 21.56 -17.23
CA ALA A 216 14.68 22.29 -17.17
C ALA A 216 13.54 21.38 -16.67
N SER A 217 13.43 20.18 -17.24
CA SER A 217 12.45 19.18 -16.80
C SER A 217 12.77 18.64 -15.41
N LEU A 218 14.05 18.55 -14.99
CA LEU A 218 14.45 18.19 -13.64
C LEU A 218 13.97 19.24 -12.64
N ALA A 219 14.17 20.53 -12.92
CA ALA A 219 13.72 21.61 -12.04
C ALA A 219 12.19 21.59 -11.84
N ALA A 220 11.43 21.41 -12.93
CA ALA A 220 9.97 21.33 -12.86
C ALA A 220 9.50 20.08 -12.10
N ALA A 221 10.16 18.94 -12.29
CA ALA A 221 9.87 17.69 -11.57
C ALA A 221 10.16 17.80 -10.07
N MET A 222 11.25 18.47 -9.70
CA MET A 222 11.59 18.76 -8.31
C MET A 222 10.54 19.64 -7.62
N ASP A 223 10.09 20.71 -8.31
CA ASP A 223 9.04 21.59 -7.79
C ASP A 223 7.72 20.83 -7.58
N LEU A 224 7.36 19.97 -8.54
CA LEU A 224 6.17 19.13 -8.42
C LEU A 224 6.29 18.18 -7.22
N ALA A 225 7.35 17.40 -7.12
CA ALA A 225 7.55 16.45 -6.03
C ALA A 225 7.62 17.15 -4.67
N ARG A 226 8.24 18.35 -4.60
CA ARG A 226 8.33 19.19 -3.39
C ARG A 226 6.95 19.64 -2.89
N SER A 227 5.97 19.80 -3.77
CA SER A 227 4.60 20.17 -3.37
C SER A 227 3.86 19.05 -2.64
N PHE A 228 4.34 17.80 -2.75
CA PHE A 228 3.74 16.62 -2.13
C PHE A 228 4.48 16.13 -0.89
N ASP A 229 5.82 16.33 -0.83
CA ASP A 229 6.62 15.83 0.30
C ASP A 229 7.78 16.77 0.65
N ARG A 230 8.18 16.75 1.90
CA ARG A 230 9.38 17.42 2.40
C ARG A 230 10.68 16.72 1.97
N ARG A 231 10.63 15.50 1.49
CA ARG A 231 11.74 14.69 0.97
C ARG A 231 11.44 14.25 -0.45
N ILE A 232 12.41 14.43 -1.31
CA ILE A 232 12.32 14.07 -2.72
C ILE A 232 13.39 13.03 -3.00
N ILE A 233 13.02 11.94 -3.64
CA ILE A 233 13.99 10.96 -4.16
C ILE A 233 14.15 11.15 -5.65
N VAL A 234 15.39 11.23 -6.11
CA VAL A 234 15.75 11.28 -7.53
C VAL A 234 16.55 10.03 -7.87
N GLU A 235 16.12 9.31 -8.89
CA GLU A 235 16.66 8.01 -9.27
C GLU A 235 17.13 8.03 -10.72
N ALA A 236 18.29 7.43 -11.00
CA ALA A 236 18.70 7.16 -12.37
C ALA A 236 17.71 6.21 -13.04
N ALA A 237 17.29 6.50 -14.26
CA ALA A 237 16.39 5.63 -14.99
C ALA A 237 17.11 4.33 -15.40
N VAL A 238 16.46 3.19 -15.20
CA VAL A 238 16.92 1.90 -15.73
C VAL A 238 16.66 1.88 -17.24
N PRO A 239 17.66 1.59 -18.08
CA PRO A 239 17.49 1.62 -19.53
C PRO A 239 16.52 0.54 -20.02
N GLU A 240 15.56 0.91 -20.84
CA GLU A 240 14.59 -0.01 -21.46
C GLU A 240 13.98 -0.99 -20.47
N ALA A 241 13.58 -0.48 -19.29
CA ALA A 241 13.12 -1.29 -18.18
C ALA A 241 11.85 -2.09 -18.51
N ARG A 242 11.85 -3.38 -18.12
CA ARG A 242 10.66 -4.19 -17.94
C ARG A 242 10.22 -4.07 -16.48
N GLU A 243 8.94 -3.88 -16.25
CA GLU A 243 8.37 -3.81 -14.90
C GLU A 243 7.93 -5.20 -14.46
N ILE A 244 8.68 -5.81 -13.55
CA ILE A 244 8.43 -7.15 -13.04
C ILE A 244 7.94 -7.04 -11.60
N GLU A 245 6.87 -7.73 -11.28
CA GLU A 245 6.29 -7.78 -9.94
C GLU A 245 6.33 -9.20 -9.39
N CYS A 246 6.52 -9.34 -8.07
CA CYS A 246 6.48 -10.61 -7.37
C CYS A 246 5.72 -10.46 -6.04
N ALA A 247 4.72 -11.30 -5.82
CA ALA A 247 3.96 -11.31 -4.57
C ALA A 247 4.67 -12.19 -3.53
N VAL A 248 4.71 -11.72 -2.28
CA VAL A 248 5.25 -12.45 -1.13
C VAL A 248 4.17 -12.64 -0.07
N LEU A 249 4.11 -13.82 0.55
CA LEU A 249 3.17 -14.21 1.58
C LEU A 249 3.89 -14.95 2.69
N GLY A 250 3.66 -14.59 3.95
CA GLY A 250 4.21 -15.30 5.10
C GLY A 250 4.60 -14.37 6.25
N ASN A 251 5.09 -14.98 7.32
CA ASN A 251 5.74 -14.32 8.45
C ASN A 251 7.22 -14.71 8.46
N ASP A 252 7.67 -15.58 9.37
CA ASP A 252 9.07 -16.01 9.52
C ASP A 252 9.59 -16.82 8.32
N ALA A 253 8.70 -17.54 7.62
CA ALA A 253 9.01 -18.35 6.45
C ALA A 253 8.24 -17.86 5.21
N PRO A 254 8.55 -16.66 4.68
CA PRO A 254 7.84 -16.12 3.53
C PRO A 254 8.14 -16.88 2.24
N GLU A 255 7.12 -17.02 1.41
CA GLU A 255 7.18 -17.64 0.10
C GLU A 255 6.80 -16.62 -0.99
N ALA A 256 7.37 -16.78 -2.18
CA ALA A 256 7.16 -15.92 -3.33
C ALA A 256 6.33 -16.62 -4.41
N SER A 257 5.40 -15.88 -5.00
CA SER A 257 4.63 -16.31 -6.17
C SER A 257 5.48 -16.46 -7.43
N VAL A 258 4.88 -16.91 -8.53
CA VAL A 258 5.45 -16.68 -9.85
C VAL A 258 5.52 -15.17 -10.13
N PRO A 259 6.59 -14.68 -10.81
CA PRO A 259 6.66 -13.27 -11.22
C PRO A 259 5.61 -12.94 -12.28
N GLY A 260 5.13 -11.71 -12.26
CA GLY A 260 4.30 -11.12 -13.30
C GLY A 260 4.99 -9.92 -13.96
N GLU A 261 4.63 -9.58 -15.18
CA GLU A 261 5.11 -8.40 -15.91
C GLU A 261 3.95 -7.45 -16.19
N VAL A 262 4.17 -6.17 -15.94
CA VAL A 262 3.28 -5.10 -16.36
C VAL A 262 3.82 -4.51 -17.67
N LEU A 263 2.98 -4.46 -18.69
CA LEU A 263 3.27 -3.84 -19.97
C LEU A 263 2.51 -2.51 -20.03
N PRO A 264 3.15 -1.38 -19.65
CA PRO A 264 2.46 -0.10 -19.62
C PRO A 264 2.04 0.32 -21.03
N SER A 265 0.85 0.94 -21.16
CA SER A 265 0.33 1.47 -22.41
C SER A 265 1.04 2.73 -22.88
N ARG A 266 1.78 3.41 -21.98
CA ARG A 266 2.48 4.67 -22.19
C ARG A 266 3.93 4.57 -21.73
N GLU A 267 4.79 5.52 -22.10
CA GLU A 267 6.21 5.61 -21.69
C GLU A 267 6.40 5.64 -20.16
N PHE A 268 5.35 5.99 -19.42
CA PHE A 268 5.33 6.03 -17.97
C PHE A 268 3.97 5.52 -17.42
N TYR A 269 4.03 4.60 -16.45
CA TYR A 269 2.86 4.00 -15.79
C TYR A 269 2.40 4.89 -14.63
N ASP A 270 1.69 5.98 -14.96
CA ASP A 270 1.15 6.93 -14.00
C ASP A 270 -0.17 6.46 -13.36
N TYR A 271 -0.74 7.31 -12.48
CA TYR A 271 -2.00 7.01 -11.79
C TYR A 271 -3.15 6.71 -12.77
N GLU A 272 -3.25 7.48 -13.85
CA GLU A 272 -4.28 7.27 -14.87
C GLU A 272 -4.10 5.94 -15.59
N ALA A 273 -2.85 5.60 -15.96
CA ALA A 273 -2.52 4.33 -16.60
C ALA A 273 -2.76 3.12 -15.68
N LYS A 274 -2.64 3.29 -14.34
CA LYS A 274 -2.86 2.22 -13.36
C LYS A 274 -4.35 1.88 -13.14
N TYR A 275 -5.22 2.88 -13.15
CA TYR A 275 -6.60 2.71 -12.68
C TYR A 275 -7.68 3.09 -13.68
N LEU A 276 -7.36 3.88 -14.70
CA LEU A 276 -8.31 4.39 -15.70
C LEU A 276 -8.05 3.87 -17.11
N ASP A 277 -6.83 3.36 -17.40
CA ASP A 277 -6.44 2.89 -18.72
C ASP A 277 -6.49 1.36 -18.80
N GLU A 278 -7.50 0.83 -19.48
CA GLU A 278 -7.64 -0.61 -19.75
C GLU A 278 -6.62 -1.14 -20.77
N ALA A 279 -5.81 -0.26 -21.40
CA ALA A 279 -4.84 -0.65 -22.42
C ALA A 279 -3.55 -1.23 -21.84
N SER A 280 -3.27 -1.06 -20.54
CA SER A 280 -2.14 -1.71 -19.88
C SER A 280 -2.37 -3.22 -19.77
N LYS A 281 -1.42 -4.01 -20.24
CA LYS A 281 -1.49 -5.47 -20.25
C LYS A 281 -0.65 -6.07 -19.12
N THR A 282 -1.08 -7.21 -18.62
CA THR A 282 -0.33 -8.01 -17.64
C THR A 282 -0.02 -9.39 -18.20
N VAL A 283 1.19 -9.88 -17.99
CA VAL A 283 1.63 -11.22 -18.39
C VAL A 283 1.99 -12.00 -17.12
N ILE A 284 1.24 -13.06 -16.82
CA ILE A 284 1.43 -13.89 -15.62
C ILE A 284 1.33 -15.37 -16.01
N PRO A 285 2.35 -16.18 -15.79
CA PRO A 285 3.72 -15.80 -15.39
C PRO A 285 4.39 -14.86 -16.39
N ALA A 286 5.33 -14.03 -15.91
CA ALA A 286 6.16 -13.21 -16.79
C ALA A 286 7.01 -14.08 -17.70
N ASP A 287 7.18 -13.66 -18.95
CA ASP A 287 8.08 -14.34 -19.91
C ASP A 287 9.55 -14.03 -19.56
N LEU A 288 10.11 -14.84 -18.66
CA LEU A 288 11.47 -14.72 -18.15
C LEU A 288 12.21 -16.05 -18.26
N PRO A 289 13.53 -16.03 -18.49
CA PRO A 289 14.37 -17.22 -18.27
C PRO A 289 14.19 -17.74 -16.84
N THR A 290 14.19 -19.05 -16.64
CA THR A 290 13.99 -19.68 -15.32
C THR A 290 14.93 -19.11 -14.26
N ALA A 291 16.22 -18.95 -14.58
CA ALA A 291 17.20 -18.38 -13.65
C ALA A 291 16.83 -16.94 -13.22
N THR A 292 16.30 -16.12 -14.14
CA THR A 292 15.86 -14.75 -13.82
C THR A 292 14.59 -14.77 -12.95
N ALA A 293 13.64 -15.65 -13.27
CA ALA A 293 12.43 -15.82 -12.46
C ALA A 293 12.75 -16.28 -11.03
N ASP A 294 13.68 -17.22 -10.87
CA ASP A 294 14.13 -17.70 -9.56
C ASP A 294 14.86 -16.59 -8.79
N GLU A 295 15.68 -15.78 -9.47
CA GLU A 295 16.36 -14.64 -8.85
C GLU A 295 15.38 -13.56 -8.38
N VAL A 296 14.35 -13.23 -9.19
CA VAL A 296 13.25 -12.32 -8.79
C VAL A 296 12.58 -12.82 -7.51
N ARG A 297 12.23 -14.10 -7.45
CA ARG A 297 11.57 -14.71 -6.29
C ARG A 297 12.47 -14.68 -5.05
N ARG A 298 13.76 -15.01 -5.21
CA ARG A 298 14.73 -14.95 -4.13
C ARG A 298 14.89 -13.53 -3.57
N MET A 299 15.08 -12.55 -4.46
CA MET A 299 15.22 -11.15 -4.08
C MET A 299 13.93 -10.59 -3.45
N ALA A 300 12.75 -11.04 -3.91
CA ALA A 300 11.47 -10.63 -3.32
C ALA A 300 11.36 -11.07 -1.85
N VAL A 301 11.72 -12.33 -1.55
CA VAL A 301 11.76 -12.85 -0.18
C VAL A 301 12.79 -12.11 0.67
N GLU A 302 13.97 -11.81 0.12
CA GLU A 302 15.00 -11.05 0.84
C GLU A 302 14.58 -9.60 1.11
N ALA A 303 13.97 -8.93 0.14
CA ALA A 303 13.44 -7.58 0.33
C ALA A 303 12.35 -7.53 1.41
N PHE A 304 11.47 -8.54 1.42
CA PHE A 304 10.44 -8.71 2.44
C PHE A 304 11.04 -8.86 3.84
N ARG A 305 12.04 -9.72 4.00
CA ARG A 305 12.74 -9.92 5.26
C ARG A 305 13.57 -8.71 5.70
N ALA A 306 14.18 -8.01 4.75
CA ALA A 306 15.05 -6.87 5.02
C ALA A 306 14.36 -5.73 5.77
N ILE A 307 13.07 -5.52 5.51
CA ILE A 307 12.26 -4.50 6.21
C ILE A 307 11.42 -5.06 7.36
N ASP A 308 11.65 -6.31 7.78
CA ASP A 308 10.85 -7.00 8.82
C ASP A 308 9.37 -7.06 8.46
N CYS A 309 9.06 -7.36 7.19
CA CYS A 309 7.68 -7.46 6.71
C CYS A 309 7.01 -8.75 7.18
N ALA A 310 5.69 -8.72 7.28
CA ALA A 310 4.86 -9.86 7.67
C ALA A 310 3.55 -9.87 6.89
N GLY A 311 2.92 -11.04 6.80
CA GLY A 311 1.64 -11.24 6.15
C GLY A 311 1.78 -11.22 4.64
N MET A 312 1.93 -10.07 4.03
CA MET A 312 1.97 -9.90 2.58
C MET A 312 2.81 -8.71 2.13
N ALA A 313 3.34 -8.80 0.91
CA ALA A 313 3.85 -7.66 0.16
C ALA A 313 3.86 -7.95 -1.34
N ARG A 314 3.95 -6.91 -2.17
CA ARG A 314 4.34 -6.99 -3.57
C ARG A 314 5.66 -6.27 -3.73
N VAL A 315 6.64 -6.97 -4.27
CA VAL A 315 7.96 -6.41 -4.58
C VAL A 315 8.03 -6.14 -6.08
N ASP A 316 8.37 -4.91 -6.43
CA ASP A 316 8.41 -4.42 -7.79
C ASP A 316 9.87 -4.26 -8.22
N PHE A 317 10.20 -4.76 -9.40
CA PHE A 317 11.53 -4.80 -9.97
C PHE A 317 11.59 -4.10 -11.31
N LEU A 318 12.77 -3.57 -11.63
CA LEU A 318 13.09 -3.11 -12.97
C LEU A 318 14.18 -4.02 -13.56
N LEU A 319 13.85 -4.66 -14.68
CA LEU A 319 14.77 -5.51 -15.44
C LEU A 319 15.18 -4.78 -16.73
N SER A 320 16.43 -4.41 -16.83
CA SER A 320 16.98 -3.75 -18.01
C SER A 320 17.07 -4.72 -19.21
N ARG A 321 16.49 -4.34 -20.35
CA ARG A 321 16.65 -5.11 -21.62
C ARG A 321 18.05 -4.98 -22.20
N ARG A 322 18.81 -3.95 -21.81
CA ARG A 322 20.10 -3.62 -22.39
C ARG A 322 21.23 -4.54 -21.88
N ASP A 323 21.22 -4.83 -20.58
CA ASP A 323 22.31 -5.56 -19.90
C ASP A 323 21.80 -6.64 -18.93
N ASN A 324 20.48 -6.87 -18.90
CA ASN A 324 19.80 -7.80 -17.99
C ASN A 324 20.01 -7.48 -16.49
N ALA A 325 20.40 -6.25 -16.16
CA ALA A 325 20.50 -5.83 -14.77
C ALA A 325 19.10 -5.83 -14.13
N LEU A 326 18.98 -6.55 -13.00
CA LEU A 326 17.76 -6.63 -12.20
C LEU A 326 17.96 -5.82 -10.92
N VAL A 327 17.08 -4.86 -10.67
CA VAL A 327 17.11 -4.03 -9.45
C VAL A 327 15.76 -4.04 -8.76
N VAL A 328 15.77 -3.99 -7.41
CA VAL A 328 14.54 -3.76 -6.63
C VAL A 328 14.16 -2.30 -6.75
N ASN A 329 12.93 -2.03 -7.20
CA ASN A 329 12.39 -0.69 -7.30
C ASN A 329 11.73 -0.26 -5.99
N GLU A 330 10.68 -0.99 -5.58
CA GLU A 330 9.94 -0.72 -4.33
C GLU A 330 9.27 -1.99 -3.79
N LEU A 331 8.75 -1.90 -2.55
CA LEU A 331 7.94 -2.93 -1.92
C LEU A 331 6.67 -2.28 -1.37
N ASN A 332 5.52 -2.87 -1.68
CA ASN A 332 4.20 -2.41 -1.27
C ASN A 332 3.64 -3.35 -0.20
N THR A 333 3.40 -2.85 1.00
CA THR A 333 2.98 -3.66 2.16
C THR A 333 1.48 -3.97 2.18
N ILE A 334 0.66 -3.18 1.46
CA ILE A 334 -0.76 -3.47 1.22
C ILE A 334 -1.02 -3.37 -0.29
N PRO A 335 -0.65 -4.38 -1.08
CA PRO A 335 -0.89 -4.36 -2.52
C PRO A 335 -2.39 -4.28 -2.83
N GLY A 336 -2.74 -3.83 -4.02
CA GLY A 336 -4.14 -3.79 -4.45
C GLY A 336 -4.79 -5.17 -4.44
N PHE A 337 -6.05 -5.21 -4.05
CA PHE A 337 -6.88 -6.43 -3.96
C PHE A 337 -8.07 -6.43 -4.94
N THR A 338 -8.09 -5.56 -5.94
CA THR A 338 -9.13 -5.61 -6.98
C THR A 338 -9.01 -6.91 -7.80
N THR A 339 -10.05 -7.27 -8.53
CA THR A 339 -10.05 -8.48 -9.39
C THR A 339 -8.99 -8.43 -10.49
N ILE A 340 -8.51 -7.24 -10.85
CA ILE A 340 -7.44 -7.05 -11.85
C ILE A 340 -6.06 -6.91 -11.23
N SER A 341 -5.95 -6.84 -9.90
CA SER A 341 -4.69 -6.61 -9.19
C SER A 341 -3.70 -7.75 -9.36
N MET A 342 -2.45 -7.42 -9.62
CA MET A 342 -1.36 -8.35 -9.86
C MET A 342 -1.14 -9.31 -8.69
N PHE A 343 -1.23 -8.83 -7.43
CA PHE A 343 -0.98 -9.64 -6.24
C PHE A 343 -1.83 -10.92 -6.23
N ALA A 344 -3.14 -10.80 -6.35
CA ALA A 344 -4.05 -11.95 -6.35
C ALA A 344 -3.88 -12.82 -7.60
N LYS A 345 -3.64 -12.22 -8.77
CA LYS A 345 -3.41 -12.95 -10.03
C LYS A 345 -2.12 -13.78 -9.99
N MET A 346 -1.03 -13.24 -9.44
CA MET A 346 0.22 -13.98 -9.31
C MET A 346 0.09 -15.16 -8.35
N TRP A 347 -0.66 -15.01 -7.25
CA TRP A 347 -0.96 -16.12 -6.35
C TRP A 347 -1.87 -17.16 -6.99
N ALA A 348 -2.89 -16.75 -7.75
CA ALA A 348 -3.73 -17.67 -8.51
C ALA A 348 -2.92 -18.50 -9.53
N ALA A 349 -2.00 -17.85 -10.25
CA ALA A 349 -1.08 -18.53 -11.16
C ALA A 349 -0.06 -19.45 -10.43
N SER A 350 0.17 -19.20 -9.14
CA SER A 350 0.97 -20.06 -8.26
C SER A 350 0.16 -21.17 -7.58
N GLY A 351 -1.13 -21.32 -7.91
CA GLY A 351 -2.00 -22.37 -7.37
C GLY A 351 -2.79 -22.00 -6.11
N VAL A 352 -2.73 -20.74 -5.65
CA VAL A 352 -3.46 -20.25 -4.47
C VAL A 352 -4.66 -19.43 -4.94
N ALA A 353 -5.86 -19.98 -4.80
CA ALA A 353 -7.10 -19.29 -5.18
C ALA A 353 -7.38 -18.08 -4.26
N TYR A 354 -8.13 -17.10 -4.77
CA TYR A 354 -8.39 -15.86 -4.03
C TYR A 354 -9.01 -16.08 -2.62
N PRO A 355 -10.04 -16.93 -2.43
CA PRO A 355 -10.56 -17.21 -1.09
C PRO A 355 -9.50 -17.84 -0.15
N GLU A 356 -8.69 -18.78 -0.67
CA GLU A 356 -7.59 -19.38 0.09
C GLU A 356 -6.52 -18.35 0.46
N LEU A 357 -6.22 -17.41 -0.43
CA LEU A 357 -5.29 -16.32 -0.15
C LEU A 357 -5.78 -15.48 1.04
N LEU A 358 -7.07 -15.16 1.10
CA LEU A 358 -7.66 -14.41 2.22
C LEU A 358 -7.59 -15.22 3.52
N ASP A 359 -7.87 -16.52 3.47
CA ASP A 359 -7.76 -17.43 4.62
C ASP A 359 -6.32 -17.47 5.17
N ARG A 360 -5.33 -17.60 4.29
CA ARG A 360 -3.91 -17.59 4.67
C ARG A 360 -3.51 -16.26 5.31
N LEU A 361 -3.96 -15.12 4.76
CA LEU A 361 -3.68 -13.80 5.31
C LEU A 361 -4.26 -13.60 6.72
N VAL A 362 -5.49 -14.07 6.96
CA VAL A 362 -6.10 -14.04 8.30
C VAL A 362 -5.33 -14.94 9.25
N ALA A 363 -4.96 -16.15 8.83
CA ALA A 363 -4.18 -17.08 9.65
C ALA A 363 -2.81 -16.49 10.04
N LEU A 364 -2.09 -15.87 9.10
CA LEU A 364 -0.82 -15.19 9.35
C LEU A 364 -0.96 -14.02 10.36
N ALA A 365 -2.06 -13.27 10.28
CA ALA A 365 -2.33 -12.20 11.25
C ALA A 365 -2.50 -12.75 12.68
N LEU A 366 -3.25 -13.82 12.84
CA LEU A 366 -3.48 -14.48 14.12
C LEU A 366 -2.21 -15.13 14.66
N GLU A 367 -1.41 -15.77 13.79
CA GLU A 367 -0.11 -16.35 14.13
C GLU A 367 0.85 -15.28 14.66
N ARG A 368 1.04 -14.19 13.92
CA ARG A 368 1.92 -13.07 14.32
C ARG A 368 1.48 -12.47 15.65
N HIS A 369 0.18 -12.22 15.82
CA HIS A 369 -0.35 -11.69 17.07
C HIS A 369 -0.08 -12.66 18.25
N THR A 370 -0.35 -13.96 18.07
CA THR A 370 -0.10 -14.99 19.09
C THR A 370 1.38 -15.08 19.45
N ALA A 371 2.28 -15.04 18.47
CA ALA A 371 3.72 -15.05 18.71
C ALA A 371 4.15 -13.84 19.55
N ARG A 372 3.63 -12.65 19.22
CA ARG A 372 3.91 -11.42 19.95
C ARG A 372 3.39 -11.43 21.39
N GLN A 373 2.21 -12.00 21.65
CA GLN A 373 1.63 -12.13 22.99
C GLN A 373 2.50 -12.98 23.95
N ARG A 374 3.37 -13.83 23.42
CA ARG A 374 4.31 -14.62 24.23
C ARG A 374 5.54 -13.83 24.68
N LEU A 375 5.78 -12.66 24.09
CA LEU A 375 6.92 -11.83 24.44
C LEU A 375 6.64 -11.02 25.71
N ARG A 376 7.63 -10.93 26.58
CA ARG A 376 7.55 -10.10 27.79
C ARG A 376 7.86 -8.65 27.42
N THR A 377 7.02 -7.73 27.85
CA THR A 377 7.21 -6.29 27.73
C THR A 377 7.65 -5.65 29.04
N THR A 378 7.65 -6.42 30.14
CA THR A 378 8.07 -6.00 31.47
C THR A 378 9.03 -7.00 32.08
N MET A 379 9.83 -6.56 33.05
CA MET A 379 10.78 -7.43 33.80
C MET A 379 10.12 -8.19 34.94
N THR A 380 8.83 -8.01 35.15
CA THR A 380 8.05 -8.71 36.21
C THR A 380 7.25 -9.84 35.63
#